data_24f5da5bf605c6bb6872bcea49792af7
#
_entry.id   24f5da5bf605c6bb6872bcea49792af7
#
_cell.length_a   1.000
_cell.length_b   1.000
_cell.length_c   1.000
_cell.angle_alpha   90.00
_cell.angle_beta   90.00
_cell.angle_gamma   90.00
#
_symmetry.space_group_name_H-M   'P 1'
#
loop_
_entity.id
_entity.type
_entity.pdbx_description
1 polymer ?
#
loop_
_entity_poly.entity_id
_entity_poly.type
_entity_poly.pdbx_seq_one_letter_code
_entity_poly.pdbx_strand_id
1 'polypeptide(L)'
;MVRSFDVPHDNEPCVGYLIECPNYDRLLYATDCEYIRYSFKKMNLNHILIECNYQQELVDRALPNYEHKIRGHCSLDTCREFIKVNATDSLQTVILCHLGQETTEPMECVAEIQKIVPCANVCVAERGLEVELRKKGECPF
;
A
#
# COMPACT_ATOMS: atom_id res chain seq x y z
N MET A 1 -18.20 3.95 6.73
CA MET A 1 -18.61 2.64 6.13
C MET A 1 -17.36 1.84 5.85
N VAL A 2 -17.39 0.52 6.08
CA VAL A 2 -16.27 -0.39 5.77
C VAL A 2 -16.77 -1.49 4.84
N ARG A 3 -16.02 -1.75 3.76
CA ARG A 3 -16.27 -2.85 2.80
C ARG A 3 -15.00 -3.68 2.67
N SER A 4 -15.12 -4.98 2.84
CA SER A 4 -14.03 -5.92 2.55
C SER A 4 -13.99 -6.34 1.08
N PHE A 5 -12.81 -6.71 0.62
CA PHE A 5 -12.60 -7.34 -0.69
C PHE A 5 -11.51 -8.40 -0.60
N ASP A 6 -11.64 -9.46 -1.38
CA ASP A 6 -10.69 -10.58 -1.34
C ASP A 6 -9.34 -10.18 -1.95
N VAL A 7 -8.26 -10.62 -1.30
CA VAL A 7 -6.89 -10.53 -1.81
C VAL A 7 -6.22 -11.90 -1.74
N PRO A 8 -5.37 -12.27 -2.72
CA PRO A 8 -4.65 -13.53 -2.67
C PRO A 8 -3.50 -13.49 -1.67
N HIS A 9 -3.38 -14.55 -0.87
CA HIS A 9 -2.32 -14.76 0.11
C HIS A 9 -2.01 -16.25 0.23
N ASP A 10 -1.11 -16.78 -0.59
CA ASP A 10 -0.58 -18.15 -0.59
C ASP A 10 -1.58 -19.23 -0.15
N ASN A 11 -2.71 -19.37 -0.81
CA ASN A 11 -3.81 -20.30 -0.54
C ASN A 11 -4.60 -20.05 0.77
N GLU A 12 -4.32 -18.98 1.49
CA GLU A 12 -5.08 -18.61 2.67
C GLU A 12 -6.07 -17.48 2.36
N PRO A 13 -7.30 -17.51 2.90
CA PRO A 13 -8.25 -16.43 2.70
C PRO A 13 -7.75 -15.16 3.41
N CYS A 14 -7.58 -14.09 2.64
CA CYS A 14 -7.22 -12.78 3.16
C CYS A 14 -8.10 -11.70 2.54
N VAL A 15 -8.28 -10.59 3.24
CA VAL A 15 -9.13 -9.48 2.81
C VAL A 15 -8.44 -8.13 3.00
N GLY A 16 -8.65 -7.25 2.02
CA GLY A 16 -8.41 -5.83 2.17
C GLY A 16 -9.71 -5.09 2.52
N TYR A 17 -9.58 -3.83 2.86
CA TYR A 17 -10.70 -2.99 3.28
C TYR A 17 -10.72 -1.66 2.54
N LEU A 18 -11.90 -1.28 2.06
CA LEU A 18 -12.20 0.09 1.66
C LEU A 18 -13.00 0.74 2.78
N ILE A 19 -12.43 1.79 3.38
CA ILE A 19 -12.98 2.48 4.54
C ILE A 19 -13.38 3.88 4.10
N GLU A 20 -14.66 4.23 4.25
CA GLU A 20 -15.13 5.59 4.10
C GLU A 20 -15.19 6.25 5.48
N CYS A 21 -14.36 7.25 5.67
CA CYS A 21 -14.23 8.01 6.91
C CYS A 21 -15.40 8.98 7.11
N PRO A 22 -15.62 9.49 8.34
CA PRO A 22 -16.72 10.45 8.61
C PRO A 22 -16.67 11.74 7.79
N ASN A 23 -15.47 12.16 7.37
CA ASN A 23 -15.23 13.31 6.49
C ASN A 23 -15.40 13.00 5.00
N TYR A 24 -15.91 11.80 4.65
CA TYR A 24 -16.03 11.26 3.30
C TYR A 24 -14.73 10.93 2.58
N ASP A 25 -13.59 11.02 3.25
CA ASP A 25 -12.34 10.52 2.70
C ASP A 25 -12.36 8.99 2.64
N ARG A 26 -11.67 8.43 1.64
CA ARG A 26 -11.61 7.00 1.41
C ARG A 26 -10.19 6.50 1.60
N LEU A 27 -10.08 5.56 2.53
CA LEU A 27 -8.84 4.83 2.81
C LEU A 27 -8.96 3.40 2.27
N LEU A 28 -8.00 3.00 1.45
CA LEU A 28 -7.79 1.60 1.12
C LEU A 28 -6.72 1.03 2.05
N TYR A 29 -7.01 -0.12 2.66
CA TYR A 29 -6.09 -0.87 3.49
C TYR A 29 -5.94 -2.29 2.96
N ALA A 30 -4.71 -2.70 2.63
CA ALA A 30 -4.42 -4.08 2.22
C ALA A 30 -3.00 -4.47 2.64
N THR A 31 -2.91 -5.57 3.35
CA THR A 31 -1.66 -6.22 3.77
C THR A 31 -1.82 -7.73 3.66
N ASP A 32 -0.71 -8.47 3.75
CA ASP A 32 -0.70 -9.91 3.54
C ASP A 32 -1.38 -10.30 2.23
N CYS A 33 -0.92 -9.72 1.13
CA CYS A 33 -1.49 -9.95 -0.18
C CYS A 33 -0.42 -9.95 -1.27
N GLU A 34 -0.51 -10.90 -2.19
CA GLU A 34 0.37 -10.94 -3.36
C GLU A 34 0.10 -9.75 -4.29
N TYR A 35 -1.18 -9.47 -4.54
CA TYR A 35 -1.64 -8.33 -5.34
C TYR A 35 -3.11 -7.99 -5.05
N ILE A 36 -3.57 -6.85 -5.54
CA ILE A 36 -4.97 -6.45 -5.49
C ILE A 36 -5.54 -6.49 -6.90
N ARG A 37 -6.50 -7.39 -7.14
CA ARG A 37 -7.10 -7.61 -8.47
C ARG A 37 -8.10 -6.53 -8.91
N TYR A 38 -8.56 -5.70 -7.97
CA TYR A 38 -9.62 -4.73 -8.20
C TYR A 38 -9.04 -3.35 -8.52
N SER A 39 -9.75 -2.59 -9.37
CA SER A 39 -9.46 -1.18 -9.60
C SER A 39 -10.38 -0.31 -8.74
N PHE A 40 -9.78 0.59 -8.00
CA PHE A 40 -10.45 1.58 -7.15
C PHE A 40 -10.39 3.00 -7.73
N LYS A 41 -9.92 3.17 -8.97
CA LYS A 41 -9.74 4.49 -9.59
C LYS A 41 -11.00 5.35 -9.53
N LYS A 42 -12.17 4.75 -9.82
CA LYS A 42 -13.47 5.44 -9.76
C LYS A 42 -13.90 5.84 -8.34
N MET A 43 -13.25 5.28 -7.33
CA MET A 43 -13.55 5.58 -5.93
C MET A 43 -12.84 6.85 -5.45
N ASN A 44 -11.89 7.40 -6.23
CA ASN A 44 -11.11 8.59 -5.84
C ASN A 44 -10.53 8.46 -4.44
N LEU A 45 -9.64 7.47 -4.25
CA LEU A 45 -8.99 7.23 -2.96
C LEU A 45 -8.23 8.46 -2.48
N ASN A 46 -8.37 8.77 -1.20
CA ASN A 46 -7.62 9.84 -0.53
C ASN A 46 -6.37 9.29 0.17
N HIS A 47 -6.47 8.08 0.67
CA HIS A 47 -5.39 7.44 1.41
C HIS A 47 -5.25 5.98 1.00
N ILE A 48 -4.01 5.51 0.89
CA ILE A 48 -3.68 4.11 0.61
C ILE A 48 -2.70 3.65 1.69
N LEU A 49 -3.05 2.58 2.41
CA LEU A 49 -2.15 1.83 3.28
C LEU A 49 -2.01 0.45 2.67
N ILE A 50 -0.83 0.15 2.13
CA ILE A 50 -0.58 -1.03 1.31
C ILE A 50 0.75 -1.68 1.65
N GLU A 51 0.76 -3.01 1.57
CA GLU A 51 1.98 -3.78 1.73
C GLU A 51 3.02 -3.47 0.65
N CYS A 52 4.29 -3.41 1.09
CA CYS A 52 5.48 -3.36 0.24
C CYS A 52 6.55 -4.26 0.87
N ASN A 53 6.40 -5.58 0.71
CA ASN A 53 7.15 -6.55 1.50
C ASN A 53 8.56 -6.82 0.97
N TYR A 54 8.78 -6.72 -0.34
CA TYR A 54 10.08 -7.02 -0.90
C TYR A 54 10.38 -6.27 -2.21
N GLN A 55 11.67 -6.05 -2.45
CA GLN A 55 12.23 -5.68 -3.74
C GLN A 55 12.78 -6.95 -4.40
N GLN A 56 12.45 -7.17 -5.67
CA GLN A 56 12.74 -8.44 -6.36
C GLN A 56 14.24 -8.77 -6.39
N GLU A 57 15.08 -7.76 -6.49
CA GLU A 57 16.54 -7.87 -6.51
C GLU A 57 17.16 -8.23 -5.15
N LEU A 58 16.44 -8.01 -4.05
CA LEU A 58 16.91 -8.32 -2.69
C LEU A 58 16.43 -9.67 -2.16
N VAL A 59 15.57 -10.37 -2.92
CA VAL A 59 15.05 -11.67 -2.48
C VAL A 59 15.96 -12.79 -2.97
N ASP A 60 16.49 -13.58 -2.02
CA ASP A 60 17.25 -14.79 -2.33
C ASP A 60 16.30 -15.94 -2.72
N ARG A 61 16.40 -16.35 -3.97
CA ARG A 61 15.61 -17.45 -4.55
C ARG A 61 15.95 -18.83 -3.98
N ALA A 62 17.10 -18.97 -3.33
CA ALA A 62 17.53 -20.23 -2.73
C ALA A 62 16.95 -20.46 -1.33
N LEU A 63 16.31 -19.45 -0.73
CA LEU A 63 15.73 -19.59 0.59
C LEU A 63 14.46 -20.47 0.56
N PRO A 64 14.27 -21.35 1.57
CA PRO A 64 13.13 -22.27 1.63
C PRO A 64 11.75 -21.58 1.61
N ASN A 65 11.66 -20.33 2.09
CA ASN A 65 10.42 -19.56 2.16
C ASN A 65 10.21 -18.66 0.93
N TYR A 66 11.02 -18.77 -0.12
CA TYR A 66 10.91 -17.92 -1.31
C TYR A 66 9.51 -17.99 -1.93
N GLU A 67 9.00 -19.21 -2.19
CA GLU A 67 7.67 -19.40 -2.79
C GLU A 67 6.55 -18.78 -1.96
N HIS A 68 6.58 -18.98 -0.64
CA HIS A 68 5.62 -18.37 0.27
C HIS A 68 5.68 -16.84 0.21
N LYS A 69 6.90 -16.29 0.18
CA LYS A 69 7.10 -14.85 0.11
C LYS A 69 6.49 -14.22 -1.14
N ILE A 70 6.75 -14.79 -2.31
CA ILE A 70 6.25 -14.22 -3.58
C ILE A 70 4.75 -14.45 -3.80
N ARG A 71 4.17 -15.50 -3.22
CA ARG A 71 2.73 -15.82 -3.32
C ARG A 71 1.90 -15.22 -2.21
N GLY A 72 2.51 -14.89 -1.09
CA GLY A 72 1.83 -14.36 0.07
C GLY A 72 1.95 -12.85 0.20
N HIS A 73 2.91 -12.22 -0.48
CA HIS A 73 3.28 -10.85 -0.22
C HIS A 73 3.47 -9.99 -1.47
N CYS A 74 3.21 -8.69 -1.33
CA CYS A 74 3.30 -7.71 -2.40
C CYS A 74 4.73 -7.19 -2.58
N SER A 75 5.25 -7.26 -3.80
CA SER A 75 6.53 -6.63 -4.15
C SER A 75 6.40 -5.11 -4.29
N LEU A 76 7.53 -4.40 -4.27
CA LEU A 76 7.57 -2.97 -4.60
C LEU A 76 6.99 -2.70 -6.00
N ASP A 77 7.32 -3.52 -6.99
CA ASP A 77 6.80 -3.35 -8.36
C ASP A 77 5.28 -3.51 -8.42
N THR A 78 4.74 -4.53 -7.78
CA THR A 78 3.29 -4.76 -7.70
C THR A 78 2.58 -3.63 -6.95
N CYS A 79 3.14 -3.19 -5.82
CA CYS A 79 2.65 -2.05 -5.06
C CYS A 79 2.63 -0.77 -5.91
N ARG A 80 3.72 -0.50 -6.60
CA ARG A 80 3.87 0.65 -7.49
C ARG A 80 2.84 0.66 -8.62
N GLU A 81 2.65 -0.46 -9.31
CA GLU A 81 1.65 -0.57 -10.39
C GLU A 81 0.22 -0.39 -9.86
N PHE A 82 -0.10 -0.95 -8.69
CA PHE A 82 -1.40 -0.73 -8.06
C PHE A 82 -1.64 0.76 -7.78
N ILE A 83 -0.69 1.44 -7.17
CA ILE A 83 -0.79 2.87 -6.85
C ILE A 83 -0.93 3.69 -8.13
N LYS A 84 -0.11 3.42 -9.15
CA LYS A 84 -0.14 4.11 -10.45
C LYS A 84 -1.51 4.01 -11.15
N VAL A 85 -2.11 2.83 -11.12
CA VAL A 85 -3.44 2.59 -11.75
C VAL A 85 -4.56 3.28 -10.97
N ASN A 86 -4.46 3.38 -9.65
CA ASN A 86 -5.55 3.84 -8.79
C ASN A 86 -5.40 5.28 -8.28
N ALA A 87 -4.23 5.89 -8.41
CA ALA A 87 -4.00 7.27 -8.02
C ALA A 87 -4.84 8.23 -8.89
N THR A 88 -5.43 9.21 -8.22
CA THR A 88 -6.11 10.36 -8.81
C THR A 88 -5.64 11.63 -8.11
N ASP A 89 -6.07 12.79 -8.55
CA ASP A 89 -5.76 14.08 -7.90
C ASP A 89 -6.28 14.17 -6.45
N SER A 90 -7.15 13.23 -6.06
CA SER A 90 -7.67 13.13 -4.69
C SER A 90 -6.69 12.46 -3.73
N LEU A 91 -5.68 11.75 -4.22
CA LEU A 91 -4.74 11.01 -3.38
C LEU A 91 -3.83 11.94 -2.58
N GLN A 92 -3.84 11.80 -1.27
CA GLN A 92 -3.12 12.66 -0.32
C GLN A 92 -2.02 11.94 0.42
N THR A 93 -2.24 10.64 0.72
CA THR A 93 -1.31 9.87 1.56
C THR A 93 -1.16 8.45 1.04
N VAL A 94 0.07 7.97 1.00
CA VAL A 94 0.42 6.56 0.79
C VAL A 94 1.30 6.12 1.95
N ILE A 95 0.87 5.07 2.64
CA ILE A 95 1.61 4.46 3.75
C ILE A 95 2.01 3.05 3.32
N LEU A 96 3.31 2.82 3.20
CA LEU A 96 3.85 1.51 2.91
C LEU A 96 3.99 0.73 4.21
N CYS A 97 3.40 -0.46 4.27
CA CYS A 97 3.44 -1.31 5.47
C CYS A 97 4.01 -2.69 5.17
N HIS A 98 4.21 -3.47 6.22
CA HIS A 98 4.67 -4.86 6.16
C HIS A 98 5.97 -5.05 5.35
N LEU A 99 6.90 -4.12 5.47
CA LEU A 99 8.20 -4.20 4.81
C LEU A 99 9.02 -5.35 5.37
N GLY A 100 9.61 -6.16 4.48
CA GLY A 100 10.52 -7.23 4.87
C GLY A 100 11.88 -6.65 5.29
N GLN A 101 12.32 -6.95 6.51
CA GLN A 101 13.52 -6.36 7.11
C GLN A 101 14.80 -6.55 6.28
N GLU A 102 14.95 -7.72 5.62
CA GLU A 102 16.13 -8.06 4.82
C GLU A 102 15.88 -7.97 3.31
N THR A 103 14.65 -7.64 2.91
CA THR A 103 14.21 -7.68 1.52
C THR A 103 13.66 -6.37 1.01
N THR A 104 13.81 -5.29 1.79
CA THR A 104 13.47 -3.93 1.38
C THR A 104 14.50 -2.93 1.86
N GLU A 105 14.69 -1.89 1.05
CA GLU A 105 15.34 -0.63 1.42
C GLU A 105 14.24 0.44 1.57
N PRO A 106 13.78 0.76 2.79
CA PRO A 106 12.58 1.57 3.00
C PRO A 106 12.62 2.94 2.31
N MET A 107 13.77 3.61 2.31
CA MET A 107 13.93 4.92 1.67
C MET A 107 13.84 4.83 0.14
N GLU A 108 14.33 3.74 -0.46
CA GLU A 108 14.15 3.49 -1.90
C GLU A 108 12.69 3.21 -2.24
N CYS A 109 12.01 2.39 -1.43
CA CYS A 109 10.58 2.13 -1.61
C CYS A 109 9.77 3.43 -1.60
N VAL A 110 10.01 4.30 -0.62
CA VAL A 110 9.38 5.63 -0.55
C VAL A 110 9.70 6.46 -1.79
N ALA A 111 10.96 6.52 -2.20
CA ALA A 111 11.39 7.32 -3.35
C ALA A 111 10.73 6.85 -4.66
N GLU A 112 10.65 5.53 -4.89
CA GLU A 112 10.01 4.96 -6.08
C GLU A 112 8.50 5.25 -6.13
N ILE A 113 7.81 5.16 -4.99
CA ILE A 113 6.38 5.53 -4.93
C ILE A 113 6.20 7.05 -5.07
N GLN A 114 7.06 7.86 -4.45
CA GLN A 114 6.96 9.33 -4.54
C GLN A 114 7.10 9.85 -5.97
N LYS A 115 7.89 9.18 -6.83
CA LYS A 115 8.03 9.53 -8.26
C LYS A 115 6.70 9.45 -9.01
N ILE A 116 5.82 8.52 -8.66
CA ILE A 116 4.53 8.31 -9.35
C ILE A 116 3.38 9.10 -8.71
N VAL A 117 3.52 9.53 -7.47
CA VAL A 117 2.52 10.34 -6.75
C VAL A 117 3.18 11.55 -6.07
N PRO A 118 3.72 12.50 -6.86
CA PRO A 118 4.56 13.59 -6.34
C PRO A 118 3.83 14.54 -5.40
N CYS A 119 2.50 14.60 -5.47
CA CYS A 119 1.67 15.46 -4.63
C CYS A 119 1.13 14.78 -3.37
N ALA A 120 1.34 13.48 -3.21
CA ALA A 120 0.95 12.74 -2.03
C ALA A 120 2.08 12.70 -0.99
N ASN A 121 1.73 12.60 0.28
CA ASN A 121 2.69 12.27 1.33
C ASN A 121 2.93 10.76 1.33
N VAL A 122 4.17 10.33 1.12
CA VAL A 122 4.55 8.91 1.12
C VAL A 122 5.44 8.63 2.33
N CYS A 123 5.08 7.64 3.12
CA CYS A 123 5.85 7.23 4.30
C CYS A 123 5.78 5.72 4.52
N VAL A 124 6.64 5.22 5.40
CA VAL A 124 6.67 3.82 5.86
C VAL A 124 6.01 3.74 7.22
N ALA A 125 5.17 2.73 7.42
CA ALA A 125 4.56 2.43 8.71
C ALA A 125 5.62 1.85 9.67
N GLU A 126 6.20 2.71 10.47
CA GLU A 126 7.12 2.35 11.54
C GLU A 126 6.38 2.27 12.89
N ARG A 127 6.95 1.52 13.83
CA ARG A 127 6.36 1.41 15.16
C ARG A 127 6.26 2.79 15.83
N GLY A 128 5.04 3.17 16.22
CA GLY A 128 4.76 4.46 16.86
C GLY A 128 4.52 5.62 15.87
N LEU A 129 4.52 5.35 14.55
CA LEU A 129 4.14 6.37 13.58
C LEU A 129 2.67 6.75 13.76
N GLU A 130 2.41 8.05 13.84
CA GLU A 130 1.09 8.63 13.76
C GLU A 130 0.99 9.48 12.48
N VAL A 131 0.00 9.21 11.65
CA VAL A 131 -0.28 9.97 10.43
C VAL A 131 -1.66 10.56 10.51
N GLU A 132 -1.74 11.89 10.44
CA GLU A 132 -3.02 12.56 10.38
C GLU A 132 -3.59 12.53 8.97
N LEU A 133 -4.74 11.91 8.81
CA LEU A 133 -5.47 11.85 7.54
C LEU A 133 -6.34 13.10 7.40
N ARG A 134 -5.83 14.12 6.72
CA ARG A 134 -6.51 15.40 6.50
C ARG A 134 -7.03 15.54 5.08
N LYS A 135 -8.14 16.24 4.93
CA LYS A 135 -8.68 16.61 3.64
C LYS A 135 -7.78 17.65 2.95
N LYS A 136 -7.49 17.44 1.68
CA LYS A 136 -6.72 18.41 0.88
C LYS A 136 -7.44 19.76 0.86
N GLY A 137 -6.80 20.81 1.36
CA GLY A 137 -7.35 22.18 1.38
C GLY A 137 -7.97 22.61 2.70
N GLU A 138 -8.01 21.79 3.73
CA GLU A 138 -8.32 22.26 5.08
C GLU A 138 -7.09 22.96 5.66
N CYS A 139 -7.23 24.28 5.86
CA CYS A 139 -6.23 25.06 6.56
C CYS A 139 -6.17 24.59 8.02
N PRO A 140 -4.98 24.36 8.60
CA PRO A 140 -4.87 23.92 10.00
C PRO A 140 -5.19 25.00 11.02
N PHE A 141 -5.67 26.15 10.58
CA PHE A 141 -6.04 27.29 11.42
C PHE A 141 -7.43 27.83 11.06
#